data_c5d956de542f71558db6e6b2965407ba
#
_entry.id   c5d956de542f71558db6e6b2965407ba
#
_cell.length_a   1.000
_cell.length_b   1.000
_cell.length_c   1.000
_cell.angle_alpha   90.00
_cell.angle_beta   90.00
_cell.angle_gamma   90.00
#
_symmetry.space_group_name_H-M   'P 1'
#
loop_
_entity.id
_entity.type
_entity.pdbx_description
1 polymer ?
#
loop_
_entity_poly.entity_id
_entity_poly.type
_entity_poly.pdbx_seq_one_letter_code
_entity_poly.pdbx_strand_id
1 'polypeptide(L)'
;MKNLLGLVVLGLLFIFVSNSPEAKAEDFKLTKITENLKSPWSLSFINQNEALITEKSGNILYIDIQKQELKNIKHNLKVLEHGQGGLLDILYHDESVFVSYTEKRKDFETSTSIAKGRFNKNKINFKNIFLAEPPIESRYHFGSRLAIKENYLFASVGERGQGMIAQDGTKHPGSIIRIHLDGSIPKDNPKFKGKEDWLPEIYQIGVRNPQGLTFSSYDKKIYLSNHGAAGGDWFGEAKFGENYGWKILGWGGYNYNGTKIGPKWKPGFTKPIRYWIPSIATSAIVIYKGKEFKEWNGHALVTSLKNQSLRKLIFNDVNKVKEDIIFKNNIGRIRDIQVQPNTGKLFFLSDNGSLWKMEK
;
A
#
# COMPACT_ATOMS: atom_id res chain seq x y z
N MET A 1 66.97 2.51 -44.84
CA MET A 1 65.77 3.26 -45.22
C MET A 1 64.64 2.25 -45.38
N LYS A 2 63.77 2.14 -44.37
CA LYS A 2 62.53 1.34 -44.44
C LYS A 2 61.38 2.22 -43.92
N ASN A 3 60.52 2.60 -44.84
CA ASN A 3 59.30 3.37 -44.55
C ASN A 3 58.29 2.50 -43.85
N LEU A 4 57.84 2.92 -42.68
CA LEU A 4 56.68 2.32 -41.96
C LEU A 4 55.44 3.20 -42.21
N LEU A 5 54.51 2.69 -43.00
CA LEU A 5 53.22 3.32 -43.22
C LEU A 5 52.31 2.95 -42.01
N GLY A 6 51.93 3.94 -41.23
CA GLY A 6 50.97 3.80 -40.17
C GLY A 6 49.57 3.88 -40.73
N LEU A 7 48.79 2.82 -40.56
CA LEU A 7 47.36 2.75 -40.88
C LEU A 7 46.54 3.34 -39.71
N VAL A 8 45.94 4.50 -39.91
CA VAL A 8 44.98 5.08 -38.96
C VAL A 8 43.61 4.48 -39.25
N VAL A 9 43.12 3.63 -38.36
CA VAL A 9 41.75 3.14 -38.44
C VAL A 9 40.86 4.11 -37.66
N LEU A 10 40.05 4.90 -38.37
CA LEU A 10 38.99 5.72 -37.79
C LEU A 10 37.80 4.84 -37.42
N GLY A 11 37.66 4.55 -36.13
CA GLY A 11 36.47 3.86 -35.59
C GLY A 11 35.26 4.83 -35.55
N LEU A 12 34.30 4.66 -36.45
CA LEU A 12 33.02 5.33 -36.38
C LEU A 12 32.17 4.73 -35.22
N LEU A 13 32.06 5.49 -34.14
CA LEU A 13 31.17 5.17 -33.02
C LEU A 13 29.73 5.50 -33.46
N PHE A 14 28.96 4.47 -33.84
CA PHE A 14 27.54 4.61 -34.03
C PHE A 14 26.84 4.70 -32.66
N ILE A 15 26.49 5.91 -32.21
CA ILE A 15 25.60 6.11 -31.06
C ILE A 15 24.20 5.79 -31.53
N PHE A 16 23.69 4.58 -31.19
CA PHE A 16 22.28 4.27 -31.27
C PHE A 16 21.55 5.06 -30.20
N VAL A 17 21.02 6.22 -30.55
CA VAL A 17 19.98 6.90 -29.77
C VAL A 17 18.71 6.08 -29.95
N SER A 18 18.38 5.22 -29.01
CA SER A 18 17.08 4.59 -28.95
C SER A 18 16.06 5.66 -28.56
N ASN A 19 15.39 6.24 -29.54
CA ASN A 19 14.16 6.99 -29.34
C ASN A 19 13.08 6.02 -28.86
N SER A 20 12.98 5.81 -27.55
CA SER A 20 11.76 5.28 -26.97
C SER A 20 10.66 6.30 -27.27
N PRO A 21 9.51 5.90 -27.83
CA PRO A 21 8.42 6.85 -28.02
C PRO A 21 8.05 7.42 -26.65
N GLU A 22 8.20 8.73 -26.47
CA GLU A 22 7.62 9.42 -25.33
C GLU A 22 6.12 9.10 -25.34
N ALA A 23 5.65 8.46 -24.27
CA ALA A 23 4.24 8.30 -24.05
C ALA A 23 3.64 9.71 -24.10
N LYS A 24 2.67 9.95 -25.00
CA LYS A 24 1.91 11.20 -25.03
C LYS A 24 1.49 11.50 -23.60
N ALA A 25 1.90 12.64 -23.07
CA ALA A 25 1.44 13.11 -21.77
C ALA A 25 -0.09 13.14 -21.85
N GLU A 26 -0.75 12.27 -21.08
CA GLU A 26 -2.21 12.33 -20.99
C GLU A 26 -2.53 13.67 -20.32
N ASP A 27 -3.37 14.47 -20.95
CA ASP A 27 -3.80 15.77 -20.41
C ASP A 27 -4.62 15.52 -19.14
N PHE A 28 -4.10 15.95 -18.03
CA PHE A 28 -4.79 15.96 -16.75
C PHE A 28 -4.47 17.22 -15.95
N LYS A 29 -5.41 17.60 -15.10
CA LYS A 29 -5.27 18.74 -14.19
C LYS A 29 -5.13 18.23 -12.76
N LEU A 30 -4.11 18.72 -12.03
CA LEU A 30 -3.94 18.56 -10.59
C LEU A 30 -4.44 19.81 -9.87
N THR A 31 -5.43 19.65 -8.99
CA THR A 31 -5.99 20.75 -8.18
C THR A 31 -5.81 20.42 -6.71
N LYS A 32 -5.19 21.31 -5.94
CA LYS A 32 -5.13 21.22 -4.49
C LYS A 32 -6.51 21.54 -3.90
N ILE A 33 -7.06 20.62 -3.11
CA ILE A 33 -8.38 20.76 -2.47
C ILE A 33 -8.24 21.38 -1.09
N THR A 34 -7.28 20.93 -0.29
CA THR A 34 -6.97 21.49 1.02
C THR A 34 -5.52 21.25 1.38
N GLU A 35 -5.03 22.00 2.37
CA GLU A 35 -3.68 21.91 2.92
C GLU A 35 -3.74 22.03 4.45
N ASN A 36 -2.57 21.97 5.11
CA ASN A 36 -2.44 22.05 6.58
C ASN A 36 -2.99 20.82 7.33
N LEU A 37 -3.18 19.67 6.63
CA LEU A 37 -3.40 18.39 7.29
C LEU A 37 -2.13 17.96 8.04
N LYS A 38 -2.28 17.35 9.21
CA LYS A 38 -1.15 16.96 10.08
C LYS A 38 -0.80 15.49 9.89
N SER A 39 0.24 15.19 9.10
CA SER A 39 0.64 13.83 8.79
C SER A 39 -0.54 12.95 8.33
N PRO A 40 -1.28 13.37 7.27
CA PRO A 40 -2.43 12.62 6.78
C PRO A 40 -1.99 11.24 6.31
N TRP A 41 -2.81 10.21 6.59
CA TRP A 41 -2.41 8.85 6.27
C TRP A 41 -3.34 8.14 5.28
N SER A 42 -4.65 8.25 5.43
CA SER A 42 -5.62 7.59 4.56
C SER A 42 -6.85 8.45 4.32
N LEU A 43 -7.44 8.28 3.13
CA LEU A 43 -8.70 8.88 2.69
C LEU A 43 -9.71 7.77 2.39
N SER A 44 -10.96 7.95 2.81
CA SER A 44 -12.06 7.07 2.39
C SER A 44 -13.30 7.87 2.05
N PHE A 45 -13.83 7.69 0.85
CA PHE A 45 -15.07 8.34 0.45
C PHE A 45 -16.28 7.73 1.16
N ILE A 46 -17.17 8.60 1.68
CA ILE A 46 -18.51 8.26 2.13
C ILE A 46 -19.47 8.23 0.95
N ASN A 47 -19.33 9.23 0.10
CA ASN A 47 -20.03 9.41 -1.18
C ASN A 47 -19.19 10.28 -2.12
N GLN A 48 -19.74 10.72 -3.24
CA GLN A 48 -19.01 11.54 -4.21
C GLN A 48 -18.46 12.85 -3.63
N ASN A 49 -19.13 13.46 -2.66
CA ASN A 49 -18.81 14.79 -2.14
C ASN A 49 -18.23 14.79 -0.73
N GLU A 50 -18.25 13.66 -0.04
CA GLU A 50 -17.86 13.57 1.35
C GLU A 50 -16.86 12.45 1.57
N ALA A 51 -15.85 12.70 2.39
CA ALA A 51 -14.83 11.72 2.73
C ALA A 51 -14.36 11.83 4.18
N LEU A 52 -13.67 10.80 4.63
CA LEU A 52 -12.96 10.73 5.90
C LEU A 52 -11.46 10.74 5.64
N ILE A 53 -10.71 11.42 6.49
CA ILE A 53 -9.24 11.44 6.47
C ILE A 53 -8.73 11.09 7.86
N THR A 54 -7.72 10.24 7.95
CA THR A 54 -6.97 10.01 9.18
C THR A 54 -5.70 10.82 9.21
N GLU A 55 -5.37 11.32 10.39
CA GLU A 55 -4.06 11.87 10.73
C GLU A 55 -3.36 10.95 11.73
N LYS A 56 -2.08 10.72 11.56
CA LYS A 56 -1.31 9.77 12.40
C LYS A 56 -1.42 10.05 13.89
N SER A 57 -1.57 11.31 14.27
CA SER A 57 -1.72 11.74 15.67
C SER A 57 -2.99 11.22 16.36
N GLY A 58 -3.93 10.68 15.59
CA GLY A 58 -5.19 10.15 16.11
C GLY A 58 -6.42 10.90 15.67
N ASN A 59 -6.34 11.95 14.85
CA ASN A 59 -7.52 12.66 14.39
C ASN A 59 -8.22 11.91 13.26
N ILE A 60 -9.56 11.95 13.27
CA ILE A 60 -10.42 11.58 12.13
C ILE A 60 -11.10 12.85 11.66
N LEU A 61 -10.84 13.26 10.43
CA LEU A 61 -11.42 14.42 9.81
C LEU A 61 -12.50 14.01 8.82
N TYR A 62 -13.63 14.67 8.86
CA TYR A 62 -14.63 14.68 7.79
C TYR A 62 -14.34 15.85 6.88
N ILE A 63 -14.41 15.65 5.58
CA ILE A 63 -14.28 16.72 4.58
C ILE A 63 -15.50 16.74 3.64
N ASP A 64 -16.09 17.94 3.46
CA ASP A 64 -16.95 18.25 2.33
C ASP A 64 -16.05 18.72 1.17
N ILE A 65 -15.96 17.94 0.12
CA ILE A 65 -15.04 18.17 -1.01
C ILE A 65 -15.40 19.44 -1.78
N GLN A 66 -16.69 19.75 -1.92
CA GLN A 66 -17.15 20.91 -2.69
C GLN A 66 -16.94 22.20 -1.94
N LYS A 67 -17.26 22.21 -0.65
CA LYS A 67 -17.07 23.38 0.23
C LYS A 67 -15.66 23.55 0.74
N GLN A 68 -14.83 22.46 0.65
CA GLN A 68 -13.49 22.38 1.22
C GLN A 68 -13.47 22.60 2.75
N GLU A 69 -14.57 22.21 3.41
CA GLU A 69 -14.74 22.33 4.86
C GLU A 69 -14.28 21.05 5.56
N LEU A 70 -13.44 21.22 6.57
CA LEU A 70 -12.93 20.17 7.44
C LEU A 70 -13.61 20.21 8.81
N LYS A 71 -13.99 19.05 9.33
CA LYS A 71 -14.54 18.89 10.68
C LYS A 71 -13.90 17.69 11.36
N ASN A 72 -13.42 17.89 12.60
CA ASN A 72 -12.92 16.78 13.40
C ASN A 72 -14.08 15.94 13.96
N ILE A 73 -13.99 14.61 13.81
CA ILE A 73 -14.91 13.63 14.38
C ILE A 73 -14.34 13.13 15.71
N LYS A 74 -15.09 13.29 16.81
CA LYS A 74 -14.69 12.74 18.12
C LYS A 74 -14.76 11.22 18.10
N HIS A 75 -13.86 10.55 18.80
CA HIS A 75 -13.85 9.09 18.94
C HIS A 75 -13.19 8.64 20.25
N ASN A 76 -13.30 7.34 20.57
CA ASN A 76 -12.80 6.73 21.81
C ASN A 76 -11.50 5.91 21.63
N LEU A 77 -10.88 5.90 20.45
CA LEU A 77 -9.64 5.14 20.22
C LEU A 77 -8.50 5.70 21.07
N LYS A 78 -7.70 4.79 21.61
CA LYS A 78 -6.45 5.13 22.32
C LYS A 78 -5.26 4.93 21.37
N VAL A 79 -5.10 5.88 20.47
CA VAL A 79 -4.05 5.83 19.44
C VAL A 79 -2.70 6.20 20.05
N LEU A 80 -1.67 5.42 19.76
CA LEU A 80 -0.27 5.78 20.05
C LEU A 80 0.45 6.13 18.75
N GLU A 81 0.75 7.41 18.55
CA GLU A 81 1.68 7.83 17.50
C GLU A 81 3.12 7.50 17.95
N HIS A 82 3.75 6.53 17.29
CA HIS A 82 5.11 6.11 17.59
C HIS A 82 5.84 5.62 16.33
N GLY A 83 6.83 6.38 15.88
CA GLY A 83 7.59 6.06 14.67
C GLY A 83 6.71 6.01 13.42
N GLN A 84 6.56 4.83 12.81
CA GLN A 84 5.67 4.62 11.67
C GLN A 84 4.21 4.35 12.06
N GLY A 85 3.96 4.12 13.36
CA GLY A 85 2.61 3.87 13.89
C GLY A 85 1.84 5.15 14.19
N GLY A 86 0.54 4.99 14.48
CA GLY A 86 -0.42 6.05 14.74
C GLY A 86 -1.83 5.61 14.37
N LEU A 87 -2.74 6.53 14.08
CA LEU A 87 -3.98 6.24 13.39
C LEU A 87 -3.67 6.17 11.89
N LEU A 88 -3.91 5.02 11.28
CA LEU A 88 -3.39 4.71 9.96
C LEU A 88 -4.51 4.61 8.93
N ASP A 89 -4.95 3.44 8.53
CA ASP A 89 -5.97 3.32 7.48
C ASP A 89 -7.38 3.60 7.98
N ILE A 90 -8.23 4.10 7.10
CA ILE A 90 -9.66 4.28 7.33
C ILE A 90 -10.44 3.80 6.11
N LEU A 91 -11.53 3.09 6.35
CA LEU A 91 -12.39 2.58 5.30
C LEU A 91 -13.86 2.74 5.71
N TYR A 92 -14.63 3.46 4.90
CA TYR A 92 -16.08 3.57 5.04
C TYR A 92 -16.76 2.49 4.20
N HIS A 93 -17.65 1.73 4.78
CA HIS A 93 -18.45 0.71 4.11
C HIS A 93 -19.77 0.48 4.85
N ASP A 94 -20.89 0.60 4.14
CA ASP A 94 -22.24 0.35 4.64
C ASP A 94 -22.49 0.94 6.03
N GLU A 95 -22.43 2.28 6.14
CA GLU A 95 -22.59 3.05 7.38
C GLU A 95 -21.59 2.69 8.50
N SER A 96 -20.67 1.78 8.25
CA SER A 96 -19.60 1.43 9.17
C SER A 96 -18.27 2.11 8.77
N VAL A 97 -17.49 2.44 9.78
CA VAL A 97 -16.10 2.93 9.62
C VAL A 97 -15.20 1.90 10.26
N PHE A 98 -14.24 1.43 9.48
CA PHE A 98 -13.15 0.57 9.92
C PHE A 98 -11.88 1.39 9.97
N VAL A 99 -11.10 1.23 11.03
CA VAL A 99 -9.80 1.88 11.16
C VAL A 99 -8.75 0.89 11.61
N SER A 100 -7.54 1.09 11.14
CA SER A 100 -6.35 0.42 11.70
C SER A 100 -5.51 1.44 12.44
N TYR A 101 -4.96 1.04 13.57
CA TYR A 101 -4.18 1.96 14.39
C TYR A 101 -3.16 1.21 15.26
N THR A 102 -2.20 1.96 15.77
CA THR A 102 -1.23 1.45 16.75
C THR A 102 -1.80 1.58 18.14
N GLU A 103 -1.93 0.45 18.80
CA GLU A 103 -2.37 0.34 20.19
C GLU A 103 -1.18 0.04 21.11
N LYS A 104 -1.06 0.82 22.18
CA LYS A 104 -0.13 0.52 23.27
C LYS A 104 -0.63 -0.72 24.01
N ARG A 105 0.27 -1.66 24.24
CA ARG A 105 0.02 -2.86 25.03
C ARG A 105 0.70 -2.72 26.39
N LYS A 106 1.54 -3.63 26.74
CA LYS A 106 2.31 -3.58 27.99
C LYS A 106 3.64 -2.85 27.75
N ASP A 107 4.09 -2.06 28.71
CA ASP A 107 5.36 -1.34 28.70
C ASP A 107 5.56 -0.50 27.41
N PHE A 108 6.53 -0.84 26.57
CA PHE A 108 6.84 -0.21 25.28
C PHE A 108 6.34 -1.01 24.07
N GLU A 109 5.66 -2.13 24.31
CA GLU A 109 5.12 -2.97 23.25
C GLU A 109 3.88 -2.35 22.60
N THR A 110 3.76 -2.56 21.30
CA THR A 110 2.66 -2.06 20.49
C THR A 110 2.14 -3.13 19.52
N SER A 111 0.86 -3.07 19.21
CA SER A 111 0.24 -3.92 18.20
C SER A 111 -0.45 -3.08 17.13
N THR A 112 -0.61 -3.66 15.93
CA THR A 112 -1.60 -3.21 14.95
C THR A 112 -2.96 -3.69 15.39
N SER A 113 -3.90 -2.77 15.60
CA SER A 113 -5.27 -3.05 15.98
C SER A 113 -6.24 -2.57 14.90
N ILE A 114 -7.37 -3.24 14.77
CA ILE A 114 -8.46 -2.84 13.87
C ILE A 114 -9.72 -2.64 14.70
N ALA A 115 -10.37 -1.50 14.50
CA ALA A 115 -11.62 -1.19 15.15
C ALA A 115 -12.72 -0.84 14.15
N LYS A 116 -13.95 -1.13 14.52
CA LYS A 116 -15.17 -0.83 13.76
C LYS A 116 -16.09 0.06 14.59
N GLY A 117 -16.71 1.07 13.95
CA GLY A 117 -17.75 1.91 14.54
C GLY A 117 -18.80 2.28 13.52
N ARG A 118 -20.03 2.61 13.96
CA ARG A 118 -21.05 3.17 13.08
C ARG A 118 -20.72 4.63 12.77
N PHE A 119 -20.82 4.98 11.50
CA PHE A 119 -20.54 6.35 11.05
C PHE A 119 -21.50 7.38 11.68
N ASN A 120 -20.92 8.47 12.17
CA ASN A 120 -21.62 9.66 12.60
C ASN A 120 -20.68 10.87 12.46
N LYS A 121 -21.15 11.96 11.86
CA LYS A 121 -20.37 13.17 11.59
C LYS A 121 -19.88 13.90 12.85
N ASN A 122 -20.40 13.59 14.04
CA ASN A 122 -20.01 14.23 15.29
C ASN A 122 -19.12 13.35 16.15
N LYS A 123 -19.46 12.06 16.27
CA LYS A 123 -18.75 11.13 17.13
C LYS A 123 -18.91 9.69 16.63
N ILE A 124 -17.82 8.95 16.57
CA ILE A 124 -17.80 7.51 16.29
C ILE A 124 -17.31 6.78 17.53
N ASN A 125 -18.11 5.83 18.01
CA ASN A 125 -17.72 4.91 19.08
C ASN A 125 -17.19 3.63 18.45
N PHE A 126 -15.89 3.41 18.52
CA PHE A 126 -15.22 2.25 17.99
C PHE A 126 -15.16 1.10 19.01
N LYS A 127 -15.22 -0.12 18.50
CA LYS A 127 -14.91 -1.37 19.20
C LYS A 127 -13.86 -2.12 18.43
N ASN A 128 -12.81 -2.61 19.12
CA ASN A 128 -11.80 -3.46 18.50
C ASN A 128 -12.45 -4.76 17.99
N ILE A 129 -12.08 -5.13 16.76
CA ILE A 129 -12.52 -6.37 16.10
C ILE A 129 -11.31 -7.26 15.77
N PHE A 130 -10.09 -6.75 15.83
CA PHE A 130 -8.85 -7.50 15.67
C PHE A 130 -7.70 -6.83 16.41
N LEU A 131 -6.77 -7.66 16.88
CA LEU A 131 -5.59 -7.26 17.58
C LEU A 131 -4.44 -8.20 17.21
N ALA A 132 -3.38 -7.65 16.62
CA ALA A 132 -2.23 -8.44 16.19
C ALA A 132 -1.42 -8.94 17.40
N GLU A 133 -1.11 -10.23 17.42
CA GLU A 133 -0.30 -10.90 18.43
C GLU A 133 0.96 -11.54 17.80
N PRO A 134 2.08 -11.57 18.50
CA PRO A 134 2.32 -10.89 19.79
C PRO A 134 2.50 -9.38 19.60
N PRO A 135 2.33 -8.59 20.68
CA PRO A 135 2.77 -7.20 20.69
C PRO A 135 4.30 -7.16 20.63
N ILE A 136 4.85 -6.10 20.03
CA ILE A 136 6.30 -5.98 19.80
C ILE A 136 6.75 -4.56 20.16
N GLU A 137 7.85 -4.46 20.89
CA GLU A 137 8.56 -3.20 21.07
C GLU A 137 9.26 -2.83 19.76
N SER A 138 8.59 -2.04 18.94
CA SER A 138 9.12 -1.55 17.67
C SER A 138 8.35 -0.35 17.18
N ARG A 139 9.08 0.56 16.57
CA ARG A 139 8.58 1.76 15.91
C ARG A 139 8.40 1.61 14.38
N TYR A 140 8.62 0.40 13.83
CA TYR A 140 8.67 0.13 12.40
C TYR A 140 7.58 -0.84 11.93
N HIS A 141 7.26 -0.79 10.65
CA HIS A 141 6.56 -1.76 9.84
C HIS A 141 5.24 -2.25 10.46
N PHE A 142 4.27 -1.35 10.59
CA PHE A 142 2.92 -1.70 11.10
C PHE A 142 2.02 -2.32 10.03
N GLY A 143 2.34 -2.15 8.72
CA GLY A 143 1.45 -2.51 7.62
C GLY A 143 0.19 -1.66 7.64
N SER A 144 -0.90 -2.20 8.16
CA SER A 144 -2.14 -1.50 8.55
C SER A 144 -3.13 -1.17 7.43
N ARG A 145 -2.87 -1.51 6.16
CA ARG A 145 -3.86 -1.29 5.08
C ARG A 145 -5.02 -2.25 5.17
N LEU A 146 -6.20 -1.73 4.86
CA LEU A 146 -7.49 -2.41 4.89
C LEU A 146 -8.09 -2.54 3.49
N ALA A 147 -8.76 -3.65 3.20
CA ALA A 147 -9.57 -3.81 2.01
C ALA A 147 -10.79 -4.70 2.32
N ILE A 148 -11.94 -4.36 1.76
CA ILE A 148 -13.16 -5.18 1.89
C ILE A 148 -13.44 -5.89 0.57
N LYS A 149 -13.68 -7.20 0.67
CA LYS A 149 -14.23 -8.03 -0.40
C LYS A 149 -15.42 -8.80 0.16
N GLU A 150 -16.61 -8.48 -0.35
CA GLU A 150 -17.84 -9.10 0.13
C GLU A 150 -18.01 -8.90 1.65
N ASN A 151 -18.19 -9.96 2.43
CA ASN A 151 -18.32 -9.90 3.88
C ASN A 151 -17.00 -10.07 4.63
N TYR A 152 -15.86 -9.93 3.94
CA TYR A 152 -14.54 -10.12 4.52
C TYR A 152 -13.74 -8.82 4.56
N LEU A 153 -13.12 -8.56 5.69
CA LEU A 153 -12.09 -7.56 5.86
C LEU A 153 -10.71 -8.23 5.74
N PHE A 154 -9.92 -7.76 4.79
CA PHE A 154 -8.51 -8.07 4.67
C PHE A 154 -7.70 -6.95 5.28
N ALA A 155 -6.66 -7.30 6.03
CA ALA A 155 -5.76 -6.31 6.59
C ALA A 155 -4.31 -6.77 6.52
N SER A 156 -3.40 -5.82 6.36
CA SER A 156 -1.97 -6.09 6.36
C SER A 156 -1.37 -5.84 7.74
N VAL A 157 -0.54 -6.77 8.21
CA VAL A 157 0.25 -6.63 9.44
C VAL A 157 1.73 -6.69 9.05
N GLY A 158 2.46 -5.61 9.29
CA GLY A 158 3.89 -5.55 9.01
C GLY A 158 4.73 -6.38 10.00
N GLU A 159 5.95 -6.74 9.63
CA GLU A 159 6.82 -7.62 10.41
C GLU A 159 7.53 -6.91 11.59
N ARG A 160 7.22 -5.66 11.82
CA ARG A 160 7.63 -4.87 12.98
C ARG A 160 9.17 -4.75 13.16
N GLY A 161 9.95 -4.88 12.07
CA GLY A 161 11.42 -4.86 12.10
C GLY A 161 12.07 -6.18 12.51
N GLN A 162 11.27 -7.23 12.75
CA GLN A 162 11.75 -8.54 13.21
C GLN A 162 12.14 -9.51 12.09
N GLY A 163 12.01 -9.07 10.83
CA GLY A 163 12.44 -9.82 9.65
C GLY A 163 11.83 -11.21 9.52
N MET A 164 12.47 -12.22 10.12
CA MET A 164 12.06 -13.63 9.99
C MET A 164 10.74 -13.98 10.66
N ILE A 165 10.18 -13.13 11.51
CA ILE A 165 8.84 -13.33 12.09
C ILE A 165 7.77 -13.48 11.00
N ALA A 166 8.01 -12.87 9.81
CA ALA A 166 7.13 -12.99 8.66
C ALA A 166 7.03 -14.42 8.08
N GLN A 167 7.85 -15.36 8.56
CA GLN A 167 7.78 -16.78 8.19
C GLN A 167 7.10 -17.65 9.26
N ASP A 168 6.66 -17.03 10.34
CA ASP A 168 6.07 -17.71 11.50
C ASP A 168 4.55 -17.51 11.52
N GLY A 169 3.80 -18.51 11.06
CA GLY A 169 2.33 -18.47 11.03
C GLY A 169 1.66 -18.56 12.40
N THR A 170 2.41 -18.77 13.48
CA THR A 170 1.90 -18.68 14.87
C THR A 170 1.81 -17.24 15.37
N LYS A 171 2.15 -16.25 14.50
CA LYS A 171 2.21 -14.83 14.81
C LYS A 171 1.62 -14.01 13.66
N HIS A 172 0.92 -12.92 13.96
CA HIS A 172 0.35 -12.05 12.93
C HIS A 172 1.37 -11.15 12.20
N PRO A 173 2.47 -10.66 12.85
CA PRO A 173 3.42 -9.79 12.15
C PRO A 173 4.03 -10.44 10.89
N GLY A 174 3.98 -9.72 9.78
CA GLY A 174 4.46 -10.21 8.47
C GLY A 174 3.43 -10.97 7.66
N SER A 175 2.13 -10.72 7.91
CA SER A 175 1.03 -11.42 7.24
C SER A 175 -0.04 -10.50 6.64
N ILE A 176 -0.88 -11.07 5.80
CA ILE A 176 -2.21 -10.57 5.46
C ILE A 176 -3.21 -11.42 6.22
N ILE A 177 -4.10 -10.79 6.96
CA ILE A 177 -5.19 -11.47 7.67
C ILE A 177 -6.50 -11.33 6.89
N ARG A 178 -7.43 -12.27 7.12
CA ARG A 178 -8.82 -12.20 6.65
C ARG A 178 -9.76 -12.55 7.80
N ILE A 179 -10.66 -11.63 8.12
CA ILE A 179 -11.71 -11.79 9.12
C ILE A 179 -13.07 -11.38 8.53
N HIS A 180 -14.16 -11.75 9.16
CA HIS A 180 -15.46 -11.16 8.84
C HIS A 180 -15.54 -9.69 9.31
N LEU A 181 -16.53 -8.93 8.79
CA LEU A 181 -16.72 -7.51 9.13
C LEU A 181 -17.10 -7.27 10.61
N ASP A 182 -17.42 -8.31 11.35
CA ASP A 182 -17.67 -8.27 12.80
C ASP A 182 -16.47 -8.72 13.65
N GLY A 183 -15.37 -9.13 13.00
CA GLY A 183 -14.16 -9.64 13.62
C GLY A 183 -14.14 -11.15 13.81
N SER A 184 -15.21 -11.88 13.52
CA SER A 184 -15.21 -13.34 13.59
C SER A 184 -14.32 -13.96 12.51
N ILE A 185 -13.83 -15.16 12.77
CA ILE A 185 -12.87 -15.86 11.91
C ILE A 185 -13.60 -16.68 10.86
N PRO A 186 -13.28 -16.50 9.55
CA PRO A 186 -13.84 -17.32 8.48
C PRO A 186 -13.42 -18.78 8.61
N LYS A 187 -14.39 -19.71 8.57
CA LYS A 187 -14.14 -21.16 8.68
C LYS A 187 -13.29 -21.71 7.54
N ASP A 188 -13.28 -21.03 6.40
CA ASP A 188 -12.55 -21.36 5.19
C ASP A 188 -11.21 -20.61 5.03
N ASN A 189 -10.70 -19.99 6.11
CA ASN A 189 -9.33 -19.48 6.09
C ASN A 189 -8.34 -20.63 5.83
N PRO A 190 -7.17 -20.36 5.22
CA PRO A 190 -6.22 -21.42 4.86
C PRO A 190 -5.86 -22.27 6.07
N LYS A 191 -5.95 -23.59 5.87
CA LYS A 191 -5.39 -24.56 6.79
C LYS A 191 -4.14 -25.14 6.13
N PHE A 192 -3.01 -24.94 6.76
CA PHE A 192 -1.74 -25.34 6.21
C PHE A 192 -1.41 -26.75 6.72
N LYS A 193 -1.38 -27.73 5.84
CA LYS A 193 -1.04 -29.12 6.18
C LYS A 193 0.30 -29.20 6.94
N GLY A 194 0.29 -29.79 8.12
CA GLY A 194 1.45 -29.88 9.00
C GLY A 194 1.83 -28.56 9.69
N LYS A 195 0.87 -27.61 9.76
CA LYS A 195 1.01 -26.29 10.40
C LYS A 195 -0.30 -25.91 11.07
N GLU A 196 -0.85 -26.80 11.82
CA GLU A 196 -2.15 -26.68 12.50
C GLU A 196 -2.13 -25.62 13.62
N ASP A 197 -0.94 -25.20 14.02
CA ASP A 197 -0.66 -24.16 15.01
C ASP A 197 -0.73 -22.74 14.44
N TRP A 198 -0.91 -22.57 13.12
CA TRP A 198 -1.03 -21.24 12.54
C TRP A 198 -2.29 -20.52 13.02
N LEU A 199 -2.15 -19.20 13.25
CA LEU A 199 -3.26 -18.37 13.70
C LEU A 199 -4.38 -18.36 12.64
N PRO A 200 -5.64 -18.56 13.06
CA PRO A 200 -6.74 -18.82 12.12
C PRO A 200 -7.16 -17.59 11.31
N GLU A 201 -6.72 -16.40 11.67
CA GLU A 201 -6.94 -15.16 10.91
C GLU A 201 -6.01 -15.04 9.70
N ILE A 202 -4.91 -15.77 9.68
CA ILE A 202 -3.87 -15.63 8.65
C ILE A 202 -4.38 -16.14 7.31
N TYR A 203 -4.33 -15.27 6.31
CA TYR A 203 -4.65 -15.56 4.92
C TYR A 203 -3.39 -15.85 4.08
N GLN A 204 -2.29 -15.13 4.36
CA GLN A 204 -1.03 -15.20 3.65
C GLN A 204 0.10 -14.68 4.54
N ILE A 205 1.32 -15.22 4.38
CA ILE A 205 2.52 -14.79 5.11
C ILE A 205 3.63 -14.26 4.19
N GLY A 206 4.75 -13.87 4.78
CA GLY A 206 5.98 -13.53 4.05
C GLY A 206 6.02 -12.11 3.50
N VAL A 207 5.30 -11.18 4.13
CA VAL A 207 5.33 -9.74 3.78
C VAL A 207 6.17 -8.96 4.81
N ARG A 208 6.78 -7.86 4.36
CA ARG A 208 7.58 -7.00 5.24
C ARG A 208 6.76 -5.86 5.83
N ASN A 209 6.32 -4.95 4.99
CA ASN A 209 5.54 -3.77 5.37
C ASN A 209 4.62 -3.35 4.23
N PRO A 210 3.48 -4.02 4.03
CA PRO A 210 2.54 -3.64 3.00
C PRO A 210 1.94 -2.27 3.29
N GLN A 211 2.07 -1.35 2.32
CA GLN A 211 1.58 0.02 2.43
C GLN A 211 0.47 0.34 1.42
N GLY A 212 0.05 -0.65 0.65
CA GLY A 212 -1.14 -0.63 -0.18
C GLY A 212 -1.86 -1.97 -0.12
N LEU A 213 -3.19 -1.93 -0.04
CA LEU A 213 -4.08 -3.09 -0.11
C LEU A 213 -5.38 -2.64 -0.76
N THR A 214 -5.87 -3.36 -1.76
CA THR A 214 -7.09 -2.98 -2.48
C THR A 214 -7.83 -4.18 -3.04
N PHE A 215 -9.15 -4.07 -3.12
CA PHE A 215 -10.01 -5.01 -3.82
C PHE A 215 -10.19 -4.58 -5.28
N SER A 216 -10.03 -5.50 -6.20
CA SER A 216 -10.33 -5.32 -7.61
C SER A 216 -11.72 -5.87 -7.95
N SER A 217 -12.62 -5.00 -8.37
CA SER A 217 -13.96 -5.41 -8.83
C SER A 217 -13.93 -6.09 -10.22
N TYR A 218 -12.82 -6.00 -10.94
CA TYR A 218 -12.65 -6.61 -12.27
C TYR A 218 -12.47 -8.12 -12.22
N ASP A 219 -11.52 -8.57 -11.42
CA ASP A 219 -11.12 -9.98 -11.32
C ASP A 219 -11.40 -10.58 -9.94
N LYS A 220 -12.04 -9.80 -9.04
CA LYS A 220 -12.43 -10.21 -7.68
C LYS A 220 -11.25 -10.62 -6.78
N LYS A 221 -10.09 -10.00 -7.01
CA LYS A 221 -8.86 -10.27 -6.26
C LYS A 221 -8.52 -9.14 -5.29
N ILE A 222 -7.70 -9.48 -4.30
CA ILE A 222 -7.04 -8.51 -3.42
C ILE A 222 -5.61 -8.32 -3.91
N TYR A 223 -5.19 -7.07 -4.09
CA TYR A 223 -3.83 -6.70 -4.46
C TYR A 223 -3.15 -5.92 -3.34
N LEU A 224 -1.84 -6.05 -3.27
CA LEU A 224 -1.03 -5.33 -2.28
C LEU A 224 0.26 -4.78 -2.89
N SER A 225 0.75 -3.69 -2.30
CA SER A 225 2.11 -3.21 -2.49
C SER A 225 2.88 -3.31 -1.18
N ASN A 226 4.14 -3.72 -1.25
CA ASN A 226 4.96 -4.01 -0.08
C ASN A 226 6.33 -3.36 -0.18
N HIS A 227 6.76 -2.75 0.92
CA HIS A 227 8.12 -2.20 1.03
C HIS A 227 9.17 -3.30 1.17
N GLY A 228 10.16 -3.28 0.29
CA GLY A 228 11.46 -3.90 0.52
C GLY A 228 12.31 -3.07 1.50
N ALA A 229 13.64 -3.24 1.45
CA ALA A 229 14.55 -2.37 2.17
C ALA A 229 15.10 -1.26 1.24
N ALA A 230 16.40 -1.20 0.95
CA ALA A 230 16.95 -0.26 -0.03
C ALA A 230 16.55 -0.59 -1.48
N GLY A 231 16.10 -1.84 -1.72
CA GLY A 231 15.51 -2.34 -2.96
C GLY A 231 14.55 -3.48 -2.67
N GLY A 232 13.77 -3.89 -3.71
CA GLY A 232 12.84 -4.99 -3.60
C GLY A 232 11.45 -4.64 -3.09
N ASP A 233 11.03 -3.38 -3.25
CA ASP A 233 9.60 -3.04 -3.19
C ASP A 233 8.87 -3.82 -4.27
N TRP A 234 7.61 -4.21 -4.02
CA TRP A 234 6.87 -4.97 -5.00
C TRP A 234 5.35 -4.74 -4.93
N PHE A 235 4.67 -5.09 -6.04
CA PHE A 235 3.23 -5.17 -6.21
C PHE A 235 2.86 -6.61 -6.58
N GLY A 236 1.79 -7.14 -5.97
CA GLY A 236 1.31 -8.49 -6.22
C GLY A 236 -0.09 -8.74 -5.69
N GLU A 237 -0.58 -9.97 -5.87
CA GLU A 237 -1.87 -10.44 -5.40
C GLU A 237 -1.75 -11.01 -3.98
N ALA A 238 -2.70 -10.70 -3.09
CA ALA A 238 -2.86 -11.47 -1.86
C ALA A 238 -3.49 -12.81 -2.18
N LYS A 239 -2.71 -13.89 -2.00
CA LYS A 239 -3.09 -15.25 -2.40
C LYS A 239 -3.32 -16.14 -1.20
N PHE A 240 -4.42 -16.90 -1.28
CA PHE A 240 -4.83 -17.86 -0.26
C PHE A 240 -3.72 -18.87 0.05
N GLY A 241 -3.25 -18.90 1.30
CA GLY A 241 -2.26 -19.89 1.76
C GLY A 241 -0.83 -19.70 1.25
N GLU A 242 -0.53 -18.61 0.58
CA GLU A 242 0.75 -18.37 -0.07
C GLU A 242 1.77 -17.62 0.82
N ASN A 243 3.03 -17.60 0.37
CA ASN A 243 4.16 -17.01 1.08
C ASN A 243 5.05 -16.21 0.11
N TYR A 244 5.19 -14.91 0.32
CA TYR A 244 6.07 -14.04 -0.46
C TYR A 244 7.55 -14.05 -0.02
N GLY A 245 7.86 -14.77 1.05
CA GLY A 245 9.23 -15.14 1.41
C GLY A 245 10.06 -14.09 2.16
N TRP A 246 9.48 -13.00 2.66
CA TRP A 246 10.24 -12.10 3.52
C TRP A 246 10.63 -12.79 4.84
N LYS A 247 11.85 -12.77 5.39
CA LYS A 247 13.09 -12.11 4.89
C LYS A 247 14.04 -13.12 4.25
N ILE A 248 13.54 -14.25 3.74
CA ILE A 248 14.34 -15.24 3.01
C ILE A 248 14.67 -14.72 1.61
N LEU A 249 13.71 -14.02 1.00
CA LEU A 249 13.82 -13.39 -0.31
C LEU A 249 13.76 -11.87 -0.19
N GLY A 250 14.56 -11.18 -1.00
CA GLY A 250 14.55 -9.72 -1.13
C GLY A 250 14.21 -9.23 -2.53
N TRP A 251 13.76 -10.11 -3.43
CA TRP A 251 13.43 -9.81 -4.83
C TRP A 251 14.57 -9.09 -5.58
N GLY A 252 15.82 -9.40 -5.22
CA GLY A 252 17.04 -8.75 -5.71
C GLY A 252 17.39 -7.45 -5.00
N GLY A 253 16.69 -7.12 -3.92
CA GLY A 253 16.94 -5.93 -3.11
C GLY A 253 18.10 -6.10 -2.13
N TYR A 254 18.44 -4.96 -1.51
CA TYR A 254 19.56 -4.83 -0.57
C TYR A 254 19.07 -4.29 0.77
N ASN A 255 19.75 -4.66 1.84
CA ASN A 255 19.66 -3.98 3.13
C ASN A 255 20.19 -2.55 3.02
N TYR A 256 19.89 -1.68 3.98
CA TYR A 256 20.37 -0.29 4.00
C TYR A 256 21.89 -0.18 4.15
N ASN A 257 22.55 -1.23 4.63
CA ASN A 257 24.03 -1.32 4.69
C ASN A 257 24.67 -1.89 3.39
N GLY A 258 23.88 -2.06 2.32
CA GLY A 258 24.36 -2.54 1.03
C GLY A 258 24.46 -4.05 0.86
N THR A 259 24.23 -4.84 1.92
CA THR A 259 24.24 -6.31 1.81
C THR A 259 23.00 -6.83 1.11
N LYS A 260 23.13 -7.89 0.29
CA LYS A 260 22.00 -8.53 -0.41
C LYS A 260 21.06 -9.20 0.60
N ILE A 261 19.75 -9.17 0.29
CA ILE A 261 18.74 -9.89 1.02
C ILE A 261 18.43 -11.18 0.25
N GLY A 262 19.08 -12.29 0.66
CA GLY A 262 18.85 -13.61 0.09
C GLY A 262 18.91 -13.69 -1.44
N PRO A 263 18.41 -14.78 -2.05
CA PRO A 263 18.27 -14.89 -3.49
C PRO A 263 17.12 -14.00 -4.00
N LYS A 264 17.16 -13.69 -5.30
CA LYS A 264 16.09 -12.95 -5.97
C LYS A 264 14.76 -13.71 -5.89
N TRP A 265 14.81 -15.01 -6.11
CA TRP A 265 13.68 -15.92 -5.97
C TRP A 265 14.18 -17.37 -5.81
N LYS A 266 13.33 -18.22 -5.26
CA LYS A 266 13.51 -19.69 -5.23
C LYS A 266 12.14 -20.39 -5.22
N PRO A 267 12.07 -21.68 -5.63
CA PRO A 267 10.84 -22.48 -5.58
C PRO A 267 10.22 -22.51 -4.18
N GLY A 268 8.88 -22.62 -4.11
CA GLY A 268 8.12 -22.65 -2.87
C GLY A 268 7.67 -21.26 -2.38
N PHE A 269 8.00 -20.19 -3.09
CA PHE A 269 7.56 -18.83 -2.78
C PHE A 269 6.79 -18.18 -3.93
N THR A 270 5.81 -17.37 -3.59
CA THR A 270 4.97 -16.62 -4.53
C THR A 270 5.77 -15.50 -5.18
N LYS A 271 5.64 -15.35 -6.51
CA LYS A 271 6.26 -14.24 -7.24
C LYS A 271 5.34 -13.02 -7.26
N PRO A 272 5.89 -11.82 -7.01
CA PRO A 272 5.14 -10.58 -7.25
C PRO A 272 4.94 -10.34 -8.75
N ILE A 273 3.94 -9.53 -9.08
CA ILE A 273 3.65 -9.09 -10.45
C ILE A 273 4.71 -8.10 -10.93
N ARG A 274 5.10 -7.16 -10.06
CA ARG A 274 6.14 -6.16 -10.32
C ARG A 274 6.99 -5.95 -9.07
N TYR A 275 8.29 -5.70 -9.24
CA TYR A 275 9.19 -5.26 -8.16
C TYR A 275 10.13 -4.15 -8.65
N TRP A 276 10.65 -3.35 -7.72
CA TRP A 276 11.50 -2.20 -8.01
C TRP A 276 12.83 -2.26 -7.27
N ILE A 277 13.91 -2.00 -8.01
CA ILE A 277 15.26 -1.85 -7.51
C ILE A 277 15.89 -0.65 -8.24
N PRO A 278 16.29 0.40 -7.52
CA PRO A 278 16.12 0.61 -6.07
C PRO A 278 14.66 0.76 -5.65
N SER A 279 14.39 0.67 -4.35
CA SER A 279 13.06 0.91 -3.77
C SER A 279 12.54 2.30 -4.09
N ILE A 280 11.28 2.38 -4.52
CA ILE A 280 10.54 3.62 -4.75
C ILE A 280 9.74 4.06 -3.53
N ALA A 281 9.69 3.23 -2.49
CA ALA A 281 8.82 3.31 -1.31
C ALA A 281 7.35 3.36 -1.74
N THR A 282 6.85 2.23 -2.29
CA THR A 282 5.44 2.09 -2.70
C THR A 282 4.52 2.43 -1.54
N SER A 283 3.44 3.16 -1.80
CA SER A 283 2.42 3.46 -0.80
C SER A 283 1.07 2.85 -1.20
N ALA A 284 0.00 3.62 -1.20
CA ALA A 284 -1.31 3.12 -1.56
C ALA A 284 -1.41 2.67 -3.02
N ILE A 285 -2.36 1.81 -3.28
CA ILE A 285 -2.69 1.30 -4.61
C ILE A 285 -4.21 1.25 -4.80
N VAL A 286 -4.64 1.41 -6.03
CA VAL A 286 -6.02 1.09 -6.47
C VAL A 286 -5.97 0.34 -7.79
N ILE A 287 -6.90 -0.59 -8.00
CA ILE A 287 -7.22 -1.07 -9.34
C ILE A 287 -8.28 -0.13 -9.89
N TYR A 288 -7.90 0.66 -10.87
CA TYR A 288 -8.74 1.75 -11.33
C TYR A 288 -10.03 1.24 -11.96
N LYS A 289 -11.15 1.86 -11.57
CA LYS A 289 -12.46 1.73 -12.19
C LYS A 289 -13.18 3.07 -12.12
N GLY A 290 -13.37 3.70 -13.26
CA GLY A 290 -13.98 5.03 -13.29
C GLY A 290 -14.35 5.49 -14.69
N LYS A 291 -15.03 6.64 -14.75
CA LYS A 291 -15.47 7.27 -16.00
C LYS A 291 -14.46 8.29 -16.53
N GLU A 292 -13.63 8.85 -15.64
CA GLU A 292 -12.70 9.94 -15.96
C GLU A 292 -11.55 9.48 -16.87
N PHE A 293 -10.88 8.37 -16.50
CA PHE A 293 -9.77 7.78 -17.26
C PHE A 293 -10.18 6.38 -17.73
N LYS A 294 -11.14 6.31 -18.67
CA LYS A 294 -11.75 5.03 -19.11
C LYS A 294 -10.73 3.99 -19.57
N GLU A 295 -9.67 4.46 -20.21
CA GLU A 295 -8.56 3.66 -20.73
C GLU A 295 -7.67 3.04 -19.62
N TRP A 296 -7.81 3.49 -18.38
CA TRP A 296 -7.09 2.94 -17.23
C TRP A 296 -7.87 1.86 -16.48
N ASN A 297 -9.11 1.64 -16.88
CA ASN A 297 -9.97 0.65 -16.24
C ASN A 297 -9.31 -0.74 -16.20
N GLY A 298 -9.21 -1.34 -15.00
CA GLY A 298 -8.53 -2.62 -14.75
C GLY A 298 -7.03 -2.52 -14.51
N HIS A 299 -6.40 -1.36 -14.72
CA HIS A 299 -4.99 -1.15 -14.45
C HIS A 299 -4.75 -0.83 -12.97
N ALA A 300 -3.59 -1.24 -12.45
CA ALA A 300 -3.18 -0.84 -11.11
C ALA A 300 -2.52 0.54 -11.14
N LEU A 301 -2.97 1.42 -10.26
CA LEU A 301 -2.33 2.69 -9.98
C LEU A 301 -1.56 2.56 -8.68
N VAL A 302 -0.25 2.74 -8.74
CA VAL A 302 0.67 2.60 -7.62
C VAL A 302 1.29 3.95 -7.31
N THR A 303 1.15 4.40 -6.07
CA THR A 303 1.77 5.63 -5.58
C THR A 303 3.09 5.34 -4.87
N SER A 304 3.93 6.37 -4.71
CA SER A 304 5.22 6.21 -4.04
C SER A 304 5.61 7.41 -3.20
N LEU A 305 6.27 7.12 -2.08
CA LEU A 305 6.76 8.14 -1.14
C LEU A 305 8.13 8.67 -1.57
N LYS A 306 9.11 7.78 -1.80
CA LYS A 306 10.48 8.18 -2.15
C LYS A 306 10.58 8.73 -3.56
N ASN A 307 9.90 8.09 -4.50
CA ASN A 307 9.94 8.48 -5.92
C ASN A 307 8.90 9.56 -6.26
N GLN A 308 8.00 9.91 -5.32
CA GLN A 308 6.98 10.96 -5.43
C GLN A 308 6.19 10.86 -6.75
N SER A 309 5.76 9.65 -7.11
CA SER A 309 5.17 9.36 -8.42
C SER A 309 3.85 8.62 -8.33
N LEU A 310 3.02 8.84 -9.35
CA LEU A 310 1.91 7.97 -9.73
C LEU A 310 2.37 7.10 -10.89
N ARG A 311 2.23 5.78 -10.75
CA ARG A 311 2.57 4.78 -11.77
C ARG A 311 1.35 3.98 -12.13
N LYS A 312 1.16 3.76 -13.43
CA LYS A 312 0.13 2.88 -14.00
C LYS A 312 0.80 1.57 -14.42
N LEU A 313 0.31 0.46 -13.87
CA LEU A 313 0.75 -0.88 -14.26
C LEU A 313 -0.34 -1.54 -15.10
N ILE A 314 0.01 -1.91 -16.32
CA ILE A 314 -0.82 -2.68 -17.23
C ILE A 314 -0.34 -4.12 -17.13
N PHE A 315 -1.16 -5.01 -16.59
CA PHE A 315 -0.82 -6.41 -16.35
C PHE A 315 -2.01 -7.29 -16.67
N ASN A 316 -1.96 -7.97 -17.80
CA ASN A 316 -2.91 -9.01 -18.17
C ASN A 316 -2.30 -10.40 -17.92
N ASP A 317 -0.97 -10.46 -17.79
CA ASP A 317 -0.16 -11.63 -17.52
C ASP A 317 1.00 -11.23 -16.60
N VAL A 318 1.28 -12.03 -15.56
CA VAL A 318 2.39 -11.82 -14.62
C VAL A 318 3.76 -11.74 -15.30
N ASN A 319 3.87 -12.20 -16.54
CA ASN A 319 5.10 -12.16 -17.32
C ASN A 319 5.23 -10.92 -18.25
N LYS A 320 4.17 -10.13 -18.40
CA LYS A 320 4.10 -8.95 -19.31
C LYS A 320 3.50 -7.75 -18.60
N VAL A 321 4.29 -7.12 -17.74
CA VAL A 321 3.87 -5.89 -17.05
C VAL A 321 4.49 -4.70 -17.75
N LYS A 322 3.63 -3.83 -18.32
CA LYS A 322 4.04 -2.50 -18.77
C LYS A 322 3.82 -1.50 -17.63
N GLU A 323 4.77 -0.60 -17.46
CA GLU A 323 4.73 0.45 -16.43
C GLU A 323 4.87 1.82 -17.10
N ASP A 324 3.90 2.70 -16.87
CA ASP A 324 3.93 4.09 -17.28
C ASP A 324 4.02 4.97 -16.02
N ILE A 325 4.90 5.97 -16.02
CA ILE A 325 4.94 7.01 -14.98
C ILE A 325 4.02 8.12 -15.44
N ILE A 326 2.89 8.31 -14.75
CA ILE A 326 1.88 9.31 -15.10
C ILE A 326 2.36 10.71 -14.71
N PHE A 327 2.84 10.85 -13.47
CA PHE A 327 3.52 12.07 -13.02
C PHE A 327 4.54 11.75 -11.92
N LYS A 328 5.46 12.70 -11.69
CA LYS A 328 6.51 12.61 -10.68
C LYS A 328 6.88 13.99 -10.16
N ASN A 329 7.08 14.12 -8.84
CA ASN A 329 7.47 15.35 -8.12
C ASN A 329 6.43 16.50 -8.17
N ASN A 330 5.19 16.24 -8.58
CA ASN A 330 4.16 17.29 -8.71
C ASN A 330 3.48 17.63 -7.37
N ILE A 331 3.28 16.64 -6.51
CA ILE A 331 2.51 16.79 -5.25
C ILE A 331 3.28 16.30 -4.02
N GLY A 332 4.58 15.99 -4.17
CA GLY A 332 5.43 15.48 -3.10
C GLY A 332 5.25 13.98 -2.85
N ARG A 333 5.54 13.54 -1.62
CA ARG A 333 5.43 12.14 -1.19
C ARG A 333 3.97 11.72 -1.12
N ILE A 334 3.53 10.84 -2.00
CA ILE A 334 2.11 10.45 -2.10
C ILE A 334 1.84 9.33 -1.11
N ARG A 335 1.01 9.60 -0.11
CA ARG A 335 0.69 8.65 0.97
C ARG A 335 -0.49 7.77 0.60
N ASP A 336 -1.54 8.35 0.02
CA ASP A 336 -2.76 7.62 -0.32
C ASP A 336 -3.31 8.02 -1.68
N ILE A 337 -4.08 7.12 -2.29
CA ILE A 337 -4.81 7.33 -3.53
C ILE A 337 -6.20 6.71 -3.41
N GLN A 338 -7.23 7.45 -3.81
CA GLN A 338 -8.59 6.97 -3.86
C GLN A 338 -9.28 7.38 -5.16
N VAL A 339 -10.17 6.52 -5.62
CA VAL A 339 -11.04 6.79 -6.78
C VAL A 339 -12.35 7.37 -6.26
N GLN A 340 -12.72 8.58 -6.69
CA GLN A 340 -13.98 9.20 -6.33
C GLN A 340 -15.16 8.40 -6.88
N PRO A 341 -16.14 8.02 -6.07
CA PRO A 341 -17.34 7.31 -6.52
C PRO A 341 -18.06 8.07 -7.64
N ASN A 342 -18.68 7.35 -8.56
CA ASN A 342 -19.48 7.83 -9.69
C ASN A 342 -18.72 8.60 -10.80
N THR A 343 -17.68 9.36 -10.48
CA THR A 343 -16.91 10.17 -11.43
C THR A 343 -15.67 9.41 -11.93
N GLY A 344 -14.92 8.78 -11.03
CA GLY A 344 -13.64 8.18 -11.33
C GLY A 344 -12.46 9.15 -11.24
N LYS A 345 -12.67 10.39 -10.77
CA LYS A 345 -11.57 11.31 -10.47
C LYS A 345 -10.68 10.73 -9.39
N LEU A 346 -9.39 11.03 -9.44
CA LEU A 346 -8.42 10.53 -8.48
C LEU A 346 -8.12 11.57 -7.41
N PHE A 347 -8.06 11.11 -6.17
CA PHE A 347 -7.68 11.93 -5.04
C PHE A 347 -6.44 11.36 -4.37
N PHE A 348 -5.53 12.27 -3.95
CA PHE A 348 -4.25 11.90 -3.35
C PHE A 348 -4.03 12.65 -2.06
N LEU A 349 -3.60 11.92 -1.03
CA LEU A 349 -3.00 12.54 0.16
C LEU A 349 -1.48 12.59 0.01
N SER A 350 -0.91 13.74 0.33
CA SER A 350 0.54 13.92 0.36
C SER A 350 1.04 14.09 1.80
N ASP A 351 2.22 13.54 2.09
CA ASP A 351 2.89 13.69 3.40
C ASP A 351 3.19 15.15 3.76
N ASN A 352 3.13 16.07 2.79
CA ASN A 352 3.26 17.52 3.03
C ASN A 352 2.00 18.17 3.62
N GLY A 353 0.96 17.39 3.90
CA GLY A 353 -0.29 17.87 4.52
C GLY A 353 -1.33 18.36 3.54
N SER A 354 -1.33 17.90 2.29
CA SER A 354 -2.28 18.33 1.28
C SER A 354 -3.12 17.20 0.69
N LEU A 355 -4.36 17.54 0.33
CA LEU A 355 -5.26 16.72 -0.48
C LEU A 355 -5.34 17.29 -1.89
N TRP A 356 -5.14 16.44 -2.87
CA TRP A 356 -5.15 16.79 -4.29
C TRP A 356 -6.20 16.01 -5.05
N LYS A 357 -6.75 16.61 -6.09
CA LYS A 357 -7.66 15.99 -7.07
C LYS A 357 -6.99 15.98 -8.44
N MET A 358 -7.14 14.88 -9.18
CA MET A 358 -6.73 14.73 -10.58
C MET A 358 -7.95 14.42 -11.44
N GLU A 359 -8.11 15.19 -12.52
CA GLU A 359 -9.18 15.08 -13.51
C GLU A 359 -8.65 15.42 -14.90
N LYS A 360 -9.35 15.02 -15.98
CA LYS A 360 -9.09 15.45 -17.37
C LYS A 360 -9.42 16.91 -17.59
#